data_f6d64adbe315e872848ece68df352289
#
_entry.id   f6d64adbe315e872848ece68df352289
#
_cell.length_a   1.000
_cell.length_b   1.000
_cell.length_c   1.000
_cell.angle_alpha   90.00
_cell.angle_beta   90.00
_cell.angle_gamma   90.00
#
_symmetry.space_group_name_H-M   'P 1'
#
loop_
_entity.id
_entity.type
_entity.pdbx_description
1 polymer ?
#
loop_
_entity_poly.entity_id
_entity_poly.type
_entity_poly.pdbx_seq_one_letter_code
_entity_poly.pdbx_strand_id
1 'polypeptide(L)'
;MKKIFKSAMTMVAALAMVSSGGNATNGSREAQELSGAGATFPLPFYNVVFEKFAEVNGDVVAYGGIGSGGGVRNLRDKIVDFAGSDAFLSDKEMAEMAPVVHIPTCMGAVVLAYNLDGVKELKLSGEIIADIFAGNIKMWNDERLAALNPDVKLPNESIIPVFRSDGSGTTFVFTDYLTKVSPMWKEKFGAGKSVNFPSGQAAKGNPGVAGVIKQTKNSIGYVGSEYAFAQKIPYAKIKNQRGEIVEPNAASISAAASGVIPADTRCSITNADAKGAYPISTFTWMIIYKEQNYSDRSKEQALATLDLLKYILSDEAQNITSEVHYAPLPAKAKELSMTNLKSVTYDGVAVLQ
;
A
#
# COMPACT_ATOMS: atom_id res chain seq x y z
N MET A 1 -3.31 -51.69 26.42
CA MET A 1 -3.14 -50.83 27.62
C MET A 1 -3.19 -49.37 27.15
N LYS A 2 -4.29 -48.72 27.52
CA LYS A 2 -4.60 -47.30 27.17
C LYS A 2 -3.86 -46.39 28.15
N LYS A 3 -3.19 -45.34 27.67
CA LYS A 3 -2.87 -44.16 28.47
C LYS A 3 -3.29 -42.89 27.74
N ILE A 4 -4.29 -42.28 28.33
CA ILE A 4 -4.91 -41.00 27.97
C ILE A 4 -4.02 -39.90 28.58
N PHE A 5 -3.54 -38.97 27.76
CA PHE A 5 -2.97 -37.70 28.24
C PHE A 5 -4.05 -36.62 28.15
N LYS A 6 -4.55 -36.22 29.31
CA LYS A 6 -5.31 -34.98 29.51
C LYS A 6 -4.29 -33.89 29.79
N SER A 7 -4.25 -32.87 28.94
CA SER A 7 -3.53 -31.62 29.22
C SER A 7 -4.51 -30.61 29.79
N ALA A 8 -4.26 -30.20 31.01
CA ALA A 8 -5.04 -29.20 31.74
C ALA A 8 -4.56 -27.80 31.29
N MET A 9 -5.50 -27.00 30.86
CA MET A 9 -5.34 -25.57 30.58
C MET A 9 -5.48 -24.81 31.90
N THR A 10 -4.38 -24.29 32.42
CA THR A 10 -4.38 -23.50 33.65
C THR A 10 -4.51 -22.02 33.28
N MET A 11 -5.67 -21.47 33.57
CA MET A 11 -5.96 -20.04 33.48
C MET A 11 -5.36 -19.37 34.74
N VAL A 12 -4.37 -18.51 34.58
CA VAL A 12 -3.86 -17.65 35.65
C VAL A 12 -4.52 -16.29 35.54
N ALA A 13 -5.51 -16.04 36.37
CA ALA A 13 -6.04 -14.70 36.58
C ALA A 13 -5.16 -14.03 37.65
N ALA A 14 -4.37 -13.03 37.25
CA ALA A 14 -3.65 -12.16 38.17
C ALA A 14 -4.48 -10.92 38.46
N LEU A 15 -5.14 -10.91 39.62
CA LEU A 15 -5.76 -9.70 40.17
C LEU A 15 -4.65 -8.84 40.78
N ALA A 16 -4.31 -7.71 40.19
CA ALA A 16 -3.48 -6.70 40.84
C ALA A 16 -4.38 -5.56 41.31
N MET A 17 -4.64 -5.53 42.63
CA MET A 17 -5.13 -4.32 43.29
C MET A 17 -3.97 -3.33 43.44
N VAL A 18 -4.08 -2.16 42.86
CA VAL A 18 -3.20 -1.03 43.15
C VAL A 18 -4.03 0.05 43.84
N SER A 19 -3.55 0.41 45.02
CA SER A 19 -4.10 1.41 45.92
C SER A 19 -4.01 2.82 45.38
N SER A 20 -5.03 3.60 45.66
CA SER A 20 -5.20 5.02 45.42
C SER A 20 -4.08 5.89 46.00
N GLY A 21 -3.43 6.65 45.14
CA GLY A 21 -2.70 7.88 45.48
C GLY A 21 -3.03 8.95 44.45
N GLY A 22 -3.78 9.95 44.89
CA GLY A 22 -4.30 10.98 43.99
C GLY A 22 -3.21 11.85 43.39
N ASN A 23 -3.33 12.09 42.11
CA ASN A 23 -2.92 13.32 41.45
C ASN A 23 -3.89 13.54 40.29
N ALA A 24 -4.45 14.74 40.20
CA ALA A 24 -5.34 15.14 39.13
C ALA A 24 -4.61 15.10 37.80
N THR A 25 -4.90 14.08 37.01
CA THR A 25 -4.47 14.00 35.61
C THR A 25 -5.67 14.24 34.72
N ASN A 26 -5.49 15.05 33.70
CA ASN A 26 -6.38 15.21 32.55
C ASN A 26 -7.03 13.84 32.24
N GLY A 27 -8.36 13.80 32.13
CA GLY A 27 -9.10 12.58 31.92
C GLY A 27 -8.60 11.85 30.66
N SER A 28 -7.71 10.89 30.85
CA SER A 28 -7.32 9.97 29.79
C SER A 28 -8.53 9.09 29.52
N ARG A 29 -9.04 9.12 28.28
CA ARG A 29 -10.05 8.14 27.85
C ARG A 29 -9.49 6.72 27.98
N GLU A 30 -10.38 5.76 28.14
CA GLU A 30 -10.01 4.34 28.13
C GLU A 30 -9.38 3.96 26.80
N ALA A 31 -8.33 3.12 26.83
CA ALA A 31 -7.65 2.63 25.65
C ALA A 31 -8.62 1.88 24.73
N GLN A 32 -8.54 2.13 23.43
CA GLN A 32 -9.42 1.55 22.42
C GLN A 32 -8.69 0.51 21.58
N GLU A 33 -9.44 -0.48 21.10
CA GLU A 33 -9.00 -1.42 20.06
C GLU A 33 -9.58 -0.98 18.73
N LEU A 34 -8.71 -0.67 17.77
CA LEU A 34 -9.08 -0.29 16.41
C LEU A 34 -8.82 -1.44 15.45
N SER A 35 -9.71 -1.62 14.51
CA SER A 35 -9.61 -2.64 13.47
C SER A 35 -9.45 -2.01 12.08
N GLY A 36 -8.53 -2.54 11.30
CA GLY A 36 -8.33 -2.14 9.91
C GLY A 36 -8.09 -3.35 9.01
N ALA A 37 -8.40 -3.21 7.73
CA ALA A 37 -8.07 -4.23 6.75
C ALA A 37 -7.79 -3.60 5.37
N GLY A 38 -7.03 -4.30 4.53
CA GLY A 38 -6.85 -3.83 3.17
C GLY A 38 -5.49 -4.09 2.55
N ALA A 39 -4.94 -3.08 1.93
CA ALA A 39 -3.71 -3.15 1.16
C ALA A 39 -2.55 -3.83 1.91
N THR A 40 -1.86 -4.72 1.22
CA THR A 40 -0.60 -5.30 1.71
C THR A 40 0.59 -4.41 1.39
N PHE A 41 0.44 -3.44 0.51
CA PHE A 41 1.50 -2.51 0.14
C PHE A 41 2.02 -1.70 1.34
N PRO A 42 1.21 -1.02 2.18
CA PRO A 42 1.71 -0.28 3.32
C PRO A 42 1.99 -1.12 4.58
N LEU A 43 1.75 -2.44 4.55
CA LEU A 43 1.80 -3.29 5.73
C LEU A 43 3.13 -3.20 6.51
N PRO A 44 4.33 -3.19 5.89
CA PRO A 44 5.59 -3.00 6.63
C PRO A 44 5.66 -1.67 7.38
N PHE A 45 5.15 -0.58 6.81
CA PHE A 45 5.06 0.71 7.48
C PHE A 45 4.00 0.67 8.61
N TYR A 46 2.82 0.11 8.33
CA TYR A 46 1.75 0.03 9.32
C TYR A 46 2.14 -0.79 10.54
N ASN A 47 2.87 -1.88 10.38
CA ASN A 47 3.33 -2.68 11.51
C ASN A 47 4.16 -1.86 12.51
N VAL A 48 5.07 -1.02 12.01
CA VAL A 48 5.94 -0.20 12.88
C VAL A 48 5.16 0.99 13.45
N VAL A 49 4.40 1.70 12.63
CA VAL A 49 3.70 2.91 13.07
C VAL A 49 2.56 2.62 14.06
N PHE A 50 1.88 1.46 13.94
CA PHE A 50 0.83 1.08 14.88
C PHE A 50 1.42 0.65 16.22
N GLU A 51 2.56 -0.05 16.23
CA GLU A 51 3.28 -0.36 17.47
C GLU A 51 3.70 0.92 18.19
N LYS A 52 4.28 1.88 17.47
CA LYS A 52 4.65 3.19 18.03
C LYS A 52 3.44 3.99 18.52
N PHE A 53 2.34 3.97 17.78
CA PHE A 53 1.11 4.62 18.20
C PHE A 53 0.58 4.03 19.52
N ALA A 54 0.60 2.69 19.66
CA ALA A 54 0.19 2.04 20.91
C ALA A 54 1.09 2.43 22.09
N GLU A 55 2.42 2.56 21.89
CA GLU A 55 3.35 3.03 22.91
C GLU A 55 3.05 4.45 23.38
N VAL A 56 2.67 5.35 22.46
CA VAL A 56 2.45 6.78 22.74
C VAL A 56 1.05 7.05 23.26
N ASN A 57 0.04 6.39 22.70
CA ASN A 57 -1.38 6.73 22.91
C ASN A 57 -2.15 5.70 23.75
N GLY A 58 -1.62 4.48 23.86
CA GLY A 58 -2.25 3.37 24.56
C GLY A 58 -3.28 2.57 23.76
N ASP A 59 -3.75 3.10 22.62
CA ASP A 59 -4.70 2.41 21.74
C ASP A 59 -4.00 1.32 20.91
N VAL A 60 -4.68 0.21 20.68
CA VAL A 60 -4.15 -0.93 19.90
C VAL A 60 -4.81 -0.97 18.53
N VAL A 61 -4.03 -1.22 17.49
CA VAL A 61 -4.53 -1.32 16.11
C VAL A 61 -4.27 -2.72 15.56
N ALA A 62 -5.33 -3.45 15.21
CA ALA A 62 -5.26 -4.71 14.48
C ALA A 62 -5.49 -4.46 12.99
N TYR A 63 -4.56 -4.89 12.12
CA TYR A 63 -4.68 -4.69 10.67
C TYR A 63 -4.51 -5.98 9.88
N GLY A 64 -5.48 -6.29 9.04
CA GLY A 64 -5.47 -7.46 8.14
C GLY A 64 -5.04 -7.10 6.72
N GLY A 65 -3.88 -7.57 6.27
CA GLY A 65 -3.40 -7.43 4.89
C GLY A 65 -4.13 -8.38 3.93
N ILE A 66 -5.34 -8.01 3.47
CA ILE A 66 -6.22 -8.83 2.63
C ILE A 66 -6.42 -8.30 1.21
N GLY A 67 -5.66 -7.26 0.83
CA GLY A 67 -5.77 -6.53 -0.43
C GLY A 67 -6.78 -5.37 -0.35
N SER A 68 -6.51 -4.31 -1.13
CA SER A 68 -7.31 -3.07 -1.12
C SER A 68 -8.80 -3.32 -1.37
N GLY A 69 -9.13 -4.19 -2.32
CA GLY A 69 -10.53 -4.53 -2.60
C GLY A 69 -11.23 -5.23 -1.43
N GLY A 70 -10.50 -6.07 -0.68
CA GLY A 70 -11.00 -6.70 0.54
C GLY A 70 -11.23 -5.69 1.66
N GLY A 71 -10.28 -4.76 1.84
CA GLY A 71 -10.39 -3.70 2.84
C GLY A 71 -11.58 -2.77 2.61
N VAL A 72 -11.72 -2.28 1.37
CA VAL A 72 -12.86 -1.42 0.99
C VAL A 72 -14.20 -2.13 1.20
N ARG A 73 -14.26 -3.43 0.89
CA ARG A 73 -15.46 -4.26 1.15
C ARG A 73 -15.77 -4.35 2.65
N ASN A 74 -14.76 -4.65 3.47
CA ASN A 74 -14.93 -4.72 4.93
C ASN A 74 -15.37 -3.38 5.54
N LEU A 75 -14.84 -2.26 5.04
CA LEU A 75 -15.29 -0.93 5.46
C LEU A 75 -16.75 -0.69 5.06
N ARG A 76 -17.13 -0.99 3.81
CA ARG A 76 -18.52 -0.84 3.34
C ARG A 76 -19.49 -1.69 4.15
N ASP A 77 -19.07 -2.90 4.51
CA ASP A 77 -19.87 -3.82 5.33
C ASP A 77 -19.77 -3.48 6.84
N LYS A 78 -19.05 -2.39 7.18
CA LYS A 78 -18.87 -1.88 8.56
C LYS A 78 -18.23 -2.91 9.52
N ILE A 79 -17.35 -3.76 9.01
CA ILE A 79 -16.62 -4.79 9.76
C ILE A 79 -15.36 -4.20 10.40
N VAL A 80 -14.79 -3.15 9.81
CA VAL A 80 -13.55 -2.49 10.26
C VAL A 80 -13.74 -0.99 10.42
N ASP A 81 -12.90 -0.37 11.24
CA ASP A 81 -12.90 1.06 11.49
C ASP A 81 -12.35 1.86 10.31
N PHE A 82 -11.37 1.27 9.59
CA PHE A 82 -10.77 1.87 8.41
C PHE A 82 -10.34 0.83 7.37
N ALA A 83 -10.31 1.24 6.12
CA ALA A 83 -9.73 0.45 5.03
C ALA A 83 -8.39 1.01 4.59
N GLY A 84 -7.37 0.15 4.38
CA GLY A 84 -6.14 0.50 3.69
C GLY A 84 -6.25 0.25 2.19
N SER A 85 -5.87 1.22 1.35
CA SER A 85 -5.94 1.05 -0.11
C SER A 85 -4.89 1.88 -0.84
N ASP A 86 -4.21 1.26 -1.83
CA ASP A 86 -3.31 1.96 -2.76
C ASP A 86 -4.06 2.45 -4.01
N ALA A 87 -5.36 2.14 -4.11
CA ALA A 87 -6.26 2.66 -5.11
C ALA A 87 -7.32 3.52 -4.39
N PHE A 88 -7.34 4.82 -4.66
CA PHE A 88 -8.44 5.65 -4.19
C PHE A 88 -9.78 5.19 -4.81
N LEU A 89 -10.88 5.44 -4.12
CA LEU A 89 -12.20 5.10 -4.63
C LEU A 89 -12.56 6.02 -5.81
N SER A 90 -13.06 5.43 -6.87
CA SER A 90 -13.67 6.18 -7.96
C SER A 90 -14.97 6.86 -7.49
N ASP A 91 -15.44 7.87 -8.22
CA ASP A 91 -16.71 8.53 -7.90
C ASP A 91 -17.88 7.56 -7.90
N LYS A 92 -17.83 6.53 -8.77
CA LYS A 92 -18.82 5.45 -8.78
C LYS A 92 -18.79 4.64 -7.48
N GLU A 93 -17.62 4.21 -7.02
CA GLU A 93 -17.48 3.47 -5.76
C GLU A 93 -17.89 4.31 -4.54
N MET A 94 -17.59 5.62 -4.57
CA MET A 94 -18.02 6.55 -3.53
C MET A 94 -19.54 6.74 -3.49
N ALA A 95 -20.20 6.71 -4.64
CA ALA A 95 -21.65 6.80 -4.71
C ALA A 95 -22.38 5.53 -4.21
N GLU A 96 -21.69 4.40 -4.10
CA GLU A 96 -22.23 3.12 -3.62
C GLU A 96 -22.14 2.95 -2.10
N MET A 97 -21.62 3.93 -1.36
CA MET A 97 -21.46 3.87 0.10
C MET A 97 -21.69 5.25 0.76
N ALA A 98 -21.85 5.27 2.07
CA ALA A 98 -21.91 6.52 2.82
C ALA A 98 -20.61 7.35 2.61
N PRO A 99 -20.68 8.68 2.73
CA PRO A 99 -19.53 9.55 2.49
C PRO A 99 -18.30 9.14 3.27
N VAL A 100 -17.16 9.06 2.58
CA VAL A 100 -15.85 8.72 3.16
C VAL A 100 -14.83 9.81 2.89
N VAL A 101 -13.76 9.82 3.67
CA VAL A 101 -12.56 10.63 3.44
C VAL A 101 -11.36 9.72 3.18
N HIS A 102 -10.47 10.17 2.30
CA HIS A 102 -9.21 9.50 1.97
C HIS A 102 -8.07 10.25 2.64
N ILE A 103 -7.33 9.56 3.50
CA ILE A 103 -6.18 10.13 4.19
C ILE A 103 -4.93 9.39 3.71
N PRO A 104 -4.07 10.00 2.89
CA PRO A 104 -2.80 9.40 2.51
C PRO A 104 -1.93 9.20 3.75
N THR A 105 -1.24 8.07 3.83
CA THR A 105 -0.44 7.69 5.00
C THR A 105 1.05 7.71 4.72
N CYS A 106 1.46 7.30 3.55
CA CYS A 106 2.83 7.38 3.04
C CYS A 106 2.84 7.28 1.51
N MET A 107 4.02 7.41 0.93
CA MET A 107 4.26 7.13 -0.49
C MET A 107 5.21 5.95 -0.64
N GLY A 108 5.07 5.21 -1.76
CA GLY A 108 5.96 4.11 -2.08
C GLY A 108 6.06 3.87 -3.59
N ALA A 109 6.83 2.87 -3.97
CA ALA A 109 7.05 2.47 -5.35
C ALA A 109 6.57 1.04 -5.61
N VAL A 110 6.01 0.82 -6.79
CA VAL A 110 5.78 -0.51 -7.34
C VAL A 110 6.96 -0.84 -8.24
N VAL A 111 7.71 -1.89 -7.92
CA VAL A 111 8.88 -2.31 -8.69
C VAL A 111 8.58 -3.54 -9.54
N LEU A 112 9.31 -3.68 -10.65
CA LEU A 112 9.36 -4.91 -11.43
C LEU A 112 10.47 -5.78 -10.87
N ALA A 113 10.13 -6.65 -9.92
CA ALA A 113 11.04 -7.62 -9.35
C ALA A 113 11.16 -8.83 -10.29
N TYR A 114 12.36 -9.42 -10.39
CA TYR A 114 12.64 -10.52 -11.31
C TYR A 114 13.57 -11.57 -10.70
N ASN A 115 13.58 -12.75 -11.32
CA ASN A 115 14.46 -13.85 -10.95
C ASN A 115 15.17 -14.40 -12.20
N LEU A 116 16.31 -13.78 -12.52
CA LEU A 116 17.17 -14.15 -13.66
C LEU A 116 18.58 -14.45 -13.20
N ASP A 117 19.05 -15.68 -13.48
CA ASP A 117 20.40 -16.09 -13.15
C ASP A 117 21.41 -15.22 -13.92
N GLY A 118 22.36 -14.65 -13.18
CA GLY A 118 23.46 -13.86 -13.75
C GLY A 118 23.09 -12.41 -14.15
N VAL A 119 21.84 -12.01 -14.10
CA VAL A 119 21.39 -10.64 -14.41
C VAL A 119 21.26 -9.83 -13.13
N LYS A 120 22.22 -8.94 -12.89
CA LYS A 120 22.26 -8.09 -11.68
C LYS A 120 21.56 -6.74 -11.86
N GLU A 121 21.49 -6.25 -13.08
CA GLU A 121 20.85 -4.98 -13.43
C GLU A 121 20.03 -5.18 -14.69
N LEU A 122 18.77 -4.75 -14.64
CA LEU A 122 17.84 -4.78 -15.75
C LEU A 122 17.20 -3.41 -15.88
N LYS A 123 17.13 -2.89 -17.10
CA LYS A 123 16.45 -1.63 -17.46
C LYS A 123 15.20 -1.96 -18.25
N LEU A 124 14.07 -1.32 -17.91
CA LEU A 124 12.81 -1.48 -18.60
C LEU A 124 12.21 -0.11 -18.98
N SER A 125 11.48 -0.07 -20.09
CA SER A 125 10.59 1.04 -20.41
C SER A 125 9.13 0.65 -20.19
N GLY A 126 8.25 1.65 -20.10
CA GLY A 126 6.82 1.41 -19.89
C GLY A 126 6.19 0.56 -20.99
N GLU A 127 6.57 0.79 -22.24
CA GLU A 127 6.08 0.03 -23.40
C GLU A 127 6.53 -1.44 -23.35
N ILE A 128 7.79 -1.68 -22.98
CA ILE A 128 8.32 -3.04 -22.83
C ILE A 128 7.58 -3.78 -21.71
N ILE A 129 7.35 -3.11 -20.56
CA ILE A 129 6.59 -3.69 -19.45
C ILE A 129 5.17 -4.04 -19.89
N ALA A 130 4.49 -3.11 -20.59
CA ALA A 130 3.14 -3.36 -21.10
C ALA A 130 3.11 -4.55 -22.06
N ASP A 131 4.09 -4.67 -22.96
CA ASP A 131 4.18 -5.79 -23.91
C ASP A 131 4.49 -7.13 -23.23
N ILE A 132 5.31 -7.15 -22.18
CA ILE A 132 5.55 -8.37 -21.39
C ILE A 132 4.25 -8.86 -20.76
N PHE A 133 3.54 -7.98 -20.05
CA PHE A 133 2.32 -8.37 -19.33
C PHE A 133 1.11 -8.58 -20.25
N ALA A 134 1.13 -8.03 -21.47
CA ALA A 134 0.17 -8.32 -22.54
C ALA A 134 0.48 -9.60 -23.31
N GLY A 135 1.63 -10.25 -23.07
CA GLY A 135 2.07 -11.45 -23.76
C GLY A 135 2.59 -11.22 -25.19
N ASN A 136 2.94 -9.98 -25.55
CA ASN A 136 3.56 -9.63 -26.83
C ASN A 136 5.09 -9.87 -26.81
N ILE A 137 5.75 -9.66 -25.65
CA ILE A 137 7.13 -10.08 -25.39
C ILE A 137 7.07 -11.32 -24.50
N LYS A 138 7.58 -12.43 -25.03
CA LYS A 138 7.51 -13.74 -24.35
C LYS A 138 8.88 -14.29 -23.96
N MET A 139 9.96 -13.72 -24.49
CA MET A 139 11.32 -14.22 -24.29
C MET A 139 12.19 -13.11 -23.70
N TRP A 140 13.09 -13.48 -22.80
CA TRP A 140 14.01 -12.53 -22.18
C TRP A 140 15.00 -11.92 -23.17
N ASN A 141 15.39 -12.66 -24.20
CA ASN A 141 16.29 -12.17 -25.28
C ASN A 141 15.56 -11.46 -26.43
N ASP A 142 14.32 -10.99 -26.24
CA ASP A 142 13.63 -10.14 -27.22
C ASP A 142 14.51 -8.93 -27.60
N GLU A 143 14.58 -8.59 -28.88
CA GLU A 143 15.46 -7.55 -29.41
C GLU A 143 15.21 -6.19 -28.75
N ARG A 144 13.98 -5.87 -28.38
CA ARG A 144 13.61 -4.61 -27.69
C ARG A 144 14.17 -4.54 -26.26
N LEU A 145 14.15 -5.68 -25.55
CA LEU A 145 14.78 -5.82 -24.24
C LEU A 145 16.30 -5.72 -24.36
N ALA A 146 16.90 -6.42 -25.33
CA ALA A 146 18.34 -6.41 -25.55
C ALA A 146 18.84 -4.99 -25.95
N ALA A 147 18.10 -4.28 -26.77
CA ALA A 147 18.45 -2.91 -27.17
C ALA A 147 18.51 -1.92 -25.98
N LEU A 148 17.65 -2.10 -24.97
CA LEU A 148 17.69 -1.29 -23.74
C LEU A 148 18.76 -1.75 -22.75
N ASN A 149 19.28 -2.98 -22.90
CA ASN A 149 20.24 -3.62 -22.00
C ASN A 149 21.49 -4.16 -22.76
N PRO A 150 22.22 -3.30 -23.52
CA PRO A 150 23.27 -3.77 -24.42
C PRO A 150 24.44 -4.47 -23.69
N ASP A 151 24.67 -4.15 -22.43
CA ASP A 151 25.73 -4.71 -21.60
C ASP A 151 25.31 -5.96 -20.82
N VAL A 152 24.06 -6.42 -20.98
CA VAL A 152 23.48 -7.56 -20.26
C VAL A 152 23.22 -8.71 -21.21
N LYS A 153 23.79 -9.88 -20.94
CA LYS A 153 23.46 -11.10 -21.67
C LYS A 153 22.13 -11.66 -21.16
N LEU A 154 21.05 -11.30 -21.84
CA LEU A 154 19.71 -11.83 -21.52
C LEU A 154 19.59 -13.29 -22.00
N PRO A 155 19.02 -14.20 -21.19
CA PRO A 155 18.91 -15.60 -21.55
C PRO A 155 17.85 -15.85 -22.64
N ASN A 156 18.04 -16.90 -23.44
CA ASN A 156 17.04 -17.39 -24.40
C ASN A 156 16.01 -18.26 -23.67
N GLU A 157 15.25 -17.64 -22.76
CA GLU A 157 14.28 -18.29 -21.89
C GLU A 157 12.95 -17.55 -21.91
N SER A 158 11.86 -18.29 -21.65
CA SER A 158 10.52 -17.69 -21.59
C SER A 158 10.35 -16.83 -20.35
N ILE A 159 9.71 -15.67 -20.51
CA ILE A 159 9.30 -14.80 -19.41
C ILE A 159 8.07 -15.38 -18.72
N ILE A 160 8.09 -15.45 -17.40
CA ILE A 160 6.96 -15.88 -16.58
C ILE A 160 6.44 -14.66 -15.79
N PRO A 161 5.39 -13.96 -16.25
CA PRO A 161 4.79 -12.87 -15.49
C PRO A 161 4.16 -13.38 -14.19
N VAL A 162 4.31 -12.61 -13.10
CA VAL A 162 3.67 -12.88 -11.82
C VAL A 162 2.79 -11.70 -11.44
N PHE A 163 1.53 -11.97 -11.11
CA PHE A 163 0.53 -10.96 -10.86
C PHE A 163 -0.37 -11.29 -9.66
N ARG A 164 -1.17 -10.33 -9.23
CA ARG A 164 -2.06 -10.47 -8.07
C ARG A 164 -3.33 -11.24 -8.39
N SER A 165 -3.67 -12.17 -7.52
CA SER A 165 -4.94 -12.94 -7.59
C SER A 165 -6.09 -12.30 -6.82
N ASP A 166 -5.79 -11.32 -5.96
CA ASP A 166 -6.77 -10.61 -5.12
C ASP A 166 -7.06 -9.20 -5.68
N GLY A 167 -8.13 -8.57 -5.21
CA GLY A 167 -8.43 -7.18 -5.52
C GLY A 167 -7.37 -6.24 -4.92
N SER A 168 -6.43 -5.79 -5.76
CA SER A 168 -5.17 -5.19 -5.35
C SER A 168 -5.04 -3.72 -5.76
N GLY A 169 -4.74 -2.85 -4.79
CA GLY A 169 -4.33 -1.47 -5.08
C GLY A 169 -3.00 -1.41 -5.82
N THR A 170 -2.05 -2.31 -5.51
CA THR A 170 -0.77 -2.41 -6.25
C THR A 170 -1.00 -2.75 -7.73
N THR A 171 -1.98 -3.64 -8.04
CA THR A 171 -2.41 -3.90 -9.41
C THR A 171 -3.00 -2.64 -10.07
N PHE A 172 -3.82 -1.88 -9.34
CA PHE A 172 -4.36 -0.62 -9.85
C PHE A 172 -3.24 0.36 -10.21
N VAL A 173 -2.29 0.59 -9.31
CA VAL A 173 -1.14 1.50 -9.54
C VAL A 173 -0.33 1.07 -10.75
N PHE A 174 -0.01 -0.21 -10.85
CA PHE A 174 0.72 -0.79 -11.96
C PHE A 174 -0.03 -0.62 -13.28
N THR A 175 -1.31 -0.95 -13.32
CA THR A 175 -2.11 -0.88 -14.55
C THR A 175 -2.49 0.56 -14.92
N ASP A 176 -2.65 1.46 -13.95
CA ASP A 176 -2.78 2.90 -14.18
C ASP A 176 -1.54 3.45 -14.89
N TYR A 177 -0.33 3.09 -14.42
CA TYR A 177 0.91 3.42 -15.11
C TYR A 177 0.91 2.90 -16.56
N LEU A 178 0.56 1.63 -16.76
CA LEU A 178 0.56 1.04 -18.09
C LEU A 178 -0.42 1.71 -19.05
N THR A 179 -1.57 2.20 -18.57
CA THR A 179 -2.51 2.96 -19.41
C THR A 179 -1.95 4.31 -19.87
N LYS A 180 -1.02 4.89 -19.12
CA LYS A 180 -0.39 6.17 -19.44
C LYS A 180 0.75 6.05 -20.46
N VAL A 181 1.41 4.87 -20.50
CA VAL A 181 2.60 4.65 -21.32
C VAL A 181 2.34 3.74 -22.54
N SER A 182 1.19 3.07 -22.61
CA SER A 182 0.86 2.15 -23.71
C SER A 182 -0.60 2.31 -24.14
N PRO A 183 -0.85 2.90 -25.33
CA PRO A 183 -2.19 2.96 -25.92
C PRO A 183 -2.82 1.56 -26.10
N MET A 184 -2.03 0.57 -26.50
CA MET A 184 -2.47 -0.83 -26.62
C MET A 184 -2.98 -1.37 -25.29
N TRP A 185 -2.24 -1.12 -24.18
CA TRP A 185 -2.66 -1.55 -22.85
C TRP A 185 -3.95 -0.87 -22.43
N LYS A 186 -4.03 0.46 -22.62
CA LYS A 186 -5.21 1.26 -22.30
C LYS A 186 -6.47 0.73 -22.98
N GLU A 187 -6.36 0.38 -24.26
CA GLU A 187 -7.51 -0.11 -25.05
C GLU A 187 -7.94 -1.53 -24.64
N LYS A 188 -6.96 -2.44 -24.43
CA LYS A 188 -7.26 -3.86 -24.23
C LYS A 188 -7.53 -4.25 -22.78
N PHE A 189 -6.82 -3.65 -21.84
CA PHE A 189 -6.81 -4.07 -20.44
C PHE A 189 -7.30 -3.00 -19.48
N GLY A 190 -6.97 -1.73 -19.73
CA GLY A 190 -7.31 -0.61 -18.85
C GLY A 190 -6.57 -0.66 -17.49
N ALA A 191 -7.07 0.14 -16.54
CA ALA A 191 -6.59 0.17 -15.16
C ALA A 191 -7.65 -0.39 -14.21
N GLY A 192 -7.23 -1.18 -13.21
CA GLY A 192 -8.15 -1.74 -12.23
C GLY A 192 -7.47 -2.49 -11.10
N LYS A 193 -8.22 -2.72 -10.02
CA LYS A 193 -7.77 -3.56 -8.89
C LYS A 193 -7.67 -5.05 -9.25
N SER A 194 -8.27 -5.45 -10.37
CA SER A 194 -8.22 -6.80 -10.97
C SER A 194 -8.21 -6.65 -12.48
N VAL A 195 -7.26 -7.31 -13.13
CA VAL A 195 -7.11 -7.32 -14.60
C VAL A 195 -6.88 -8.77 -15.04
N ASN A 196 -7.45 -9.16 -16.18
CA ASN A 196 -7.25 -10.47 -16.75
C ASN A 196 -5.94 -10.50 -17.56
N PHE A 197 -4.85 -10.92 -16.95
CA PHE A 197 -3.58 -11.12 -17.62
C PHE A 197 -3.64 -12.38 -18.51
N PRO A 198 -3.09 -12.35 -19.74
CA PRO A 198 -3.22 -13.46 -20.70
C PRO A 198 -2.40 -14.70 -20.32
N SER A 199 -1.34 -14.53 -19.51
CA SER A 199 -0.47 -15.61 -19.07
C SER A 199 0.28 -15.23 -17.80
N GLY A 200 0.83 -16.22 -17.10
CA GLY A 200 1.65 -16.02 -15.91
C GLY A 200 1.10 -16.76 -14.69
N GLN A 201 1.65 -16.42 -13.52
CA GLN A 201 1.27 -17.01 -12.25
C GLN A 201 0.60 -15.98 -11.34
N ALA A 202 -0.52 -16.39 -10.74
CA ALA A 202 -1.27 -15.54 -9.81
C ALA A 202 -0.84 -15.81 -8.37
N ALA A 203 -0.69 -14.74 -7.56
CA ALA A 203 -0.32 -14.83 -6.15
C ALA A 203 -1.08 -13.82 -5.29
N LYS A 204 -1.38 -14.21 -4.04
CA LYS A 204 -2.16 -13.37 -3.11
C LYS A 204 -1.25 -12.41 -2.35
N GLY A 205 -1.58 -11.12 -2.41
CA GLY A 205 -0.86 -10.06 -1.70
C GLY A 205 0.55 -9.79 -2.25
N ASN A 206 1.18 -8.70 -1.81
CA ASN A 206 2.59 -8.43 -2.13
C ASN A 206 3.53 -9.54 -1.62
N PRO A 207 3.36 -10.08 -0.40
CA PRO A 207 4.19 -11.19 0.08
C PRO A 207 4.12 -12.41 -0.83
N GLY A 208 2.93 -12.76 -1.33
CA GLY A 208 2.75 -13.90 -2.23
C GLY A 208 3.45 -13.70 -3.57
N VAL A 209 3.31 -12.51 -4.18
CA VAL A 209 4.02 -12.19 -5.43
C VAL A 209 5.54 -12.26 -5.23
N ALA A 210 6.08 -11.64 -4.18
CA ALA A 210 7.50 -11.68 -3.87
C ALA A 210 8.00 -13.13 -3.66
N GLY A 211 7.22 -13.96 -2.96
CA GLY A 211 7.53 -15.37 -2.73
C GLY A 211 7.57 -16.19 -4.03
N VAL A 212 6.60 -16.00 -4.92
CA VAL A 212 6.57 -16.69 -6.22
C VAL A 212 7.74 -16.28 -7.09
N ILE A 213 8.04 -14.98 -7.20
CA ILE A 213 9.19 -14.50 -7.98
C ILE A 213 10.48 -15.14 -7.47
N LYS A 214 10.70 -15.14 -6.14
CA LYS A 214 11.91 -15.70 -5.54
C LYS A 214 12.10 -17.19 -5.85
N GLN A 215 11.02 -17.95 -5.99
CA GLN A 215 11.04 -19.39 -6.21
C GLN A 215 10.99 -19.79 -7.70
N THR A 216 10.54 -18.88 -8.58
CA THR A 216 10.31 -19.18 -9.98
C THR A 216 11.39 -18.55 -10.85
N LYS A 217 12.30 -19.35 -11.41
CA LYS A 217 13.28 -18.85 -12.39
C LYS A 217 12.58 -18.23 -13.60
N ASN A 218 13.24 -17.25 -14.21
CA ASN A 218 12.77 -16.54 -15.40
C ASN A 218 11.46 -15.75 -15.18
N SER A 219 11.08 -15.51 -13.92
CA SER A 219 9.89 -14.74 -13.60
C SER A 219 10.16 -13.23 -13.47
N ILE A 220 9.11 -12.45 -13.69
CA ILE A 220 9.02 -11.03 -13.44
C ILE A 220 7.64 -10.68 -12.90
N GLY A 221 7.56 -9.84 -11.87
CA GLY A 221 6.28 -9.43 -11.31
C GLY A 221 6.34 -8.04 -10.71
N TYR A 222 5.17 -7.42 -10.55
CA TYR A 222 5.06 -6.12 -9.89
C TYR A 222 4.74 -6.31 -8.40
N VAL A 223 5.47 -5.60 -7.56
CA VAL A 223 5.37 -5.71 -6.09
C VAL A 223 5.80 -4.39 -5.44
N GLY A 224 5.33 -4.11 -4.24
CA GLY A 224 5.85 -3.00 -3.45
C GLY A 224 7.37 -3.12 -3.24
N SER A 225 8.09 -2.00 -3.39
CA SER A 225 9.56 -1.97 -3.35
C SER A 225 10.14 -2.56 -2.06
N GLU A 226 9.50 -2.32 -0.94
CA GLU A 226 9.87 -2.80 0.39
C GLU A 226 9.93 -4.33 0.48
N TYR A 227 9.05 -5.04 -0.23
CA TYR A 227 9.09 -6.52 -0.27
C TYR A 227 10.27 -7.05 -1.08
N ALA A 228 10.60 -6.37 -2.19
CA ALA A 228 11.78 -6.73 -2.98
C ALA A 228 13.07 -6.46 -2.18
N PHE A 229 13.15 -5.32 -1.51
CA PHE A 229 14.31 -4.93 -0.70
C PHE A 229 14.52 -5.86 0.49
N ALA A 230 13.47 -6.09 1.29
CA ALA A 230 13.53 -6.96 2.48
C ALA A 230 13.94 -8.39 2.14
N GLN A 231 13.50 -8.91 0.99
CA GLN A 231 13.81 -10.27 0.54
C GLN A 231 15.03 -10.34 -0.38
N LYS A 232 15.68 -9.20 -0.67
CA LYS A 232 16.84 -9.07 -1.58
C LYS A 232 16.55 -9.66 -2.98
N ILE A 233 15.34 -9.41 -3.49
CA ILE A 233 14.95 -9.81 -4.84
C ILE A 233 15.42 -8.72 -5.81
N PRO A 234 16.13 -9.06 -6.91
CA PRO A 234 16.50 -8.11 -7.93
C PRO A 234 15.27 -7.41 -8.53
N TYR A 235 15.41 -6.14 -8.86
CA TYR A 235 14.35 -5.34 -9.48
C TYR A 235 14.91 -4.47 -10.59
N ALA A 236 14.07 -4.16 -11.57
CA ALA A 236 14.46 -3.36 -12.73
C ALA A 236 14.47 -1.86 -12.40
N LYS A 237 15.44 -1.13 -12.98
CA LYS A 237 15.39 0.32 -13.13
C LYS A 237 14.43 0.65 -14.26
N ILE A 238 13.65 1.70 -14.13
CA ILE A 238 12.61 2.04 -15.12
C ILE A 238 12.91 3.38 -15.77
N LYS A 239 12.75 3.42 -17.11
CA LYS A 239 12.83 4.65 -17.87
C LYS A 239 11.59 5.50 -17.59
N ASN A 240 11.79 6.70 -17.05
CA ASN A 240 10.71 7.63 -16.74
C ASN A 240 10.27 8.44 -17.99
N GLN A 241 9.27 9.29 -17.84
CA GLN A 241 8.72 10.10 -18.91
C GLN A 241 9.76 11.05 -19.55
N ARG A 242 10.78 11.45 -18.78
CA ARG A 242 11.89 12.30 -19.26
C ARG A 242 13.03 11.52 -19.91
N GLY A 243 12.90 10.20 -20.02
CA GLY A 243 13.93 9.34 -20.61
C GLY A 243 15.06 8.96 -19.64
N GLU A 244 14.98 9.34 -18.38
CA GLU A 244 15.96 8.99 -17.34
C GLU A 244 15.73 7.56 -16.85
N ILE A 245 16.79 6.79 -16.61
CA ILE A 245 16.73 5.47 -15.97
C ILE A 245 16.77 5.69 -14.45
N VAL A 246 15.68 5.35 -13.76
CA VAL A 246 15.48 5.71 -12.36
C VAL A 246 15.35 4.45 -11.48
N GLU A 247 15.98 4.50 -10.31
CA GLU A 247 15.83 3.53 -9.23
C GLU A 247 14.79 4.01 -8.20
N PRO A 248 14.03 3.10 -7.59
CA PRO A 248 13.10 3.44 -6.52
C PRO A 248 13.88 3.75 -5.22
N ASN A 249 13.71 4.95 -4.72
CA ASN A 249 14.19 5.41 -3.42
C ASN A 249 13.33 6.57 -2.92
N ALA A 250 13.49 6.98 -1.67
CA ALA A 250 12.68 8.04 -1.09
C ALA A 250 12.68 9.33 -1.93
N ALA A 251 13.83 9.73 -2.49
CA ALA A 251 13.95 10.94 -3.29
C ALA A 251 13.20 10.83 -4.62
N SER A 252 13.37 9.69 -5.35
CA SER A 252 12.72 9.47 -6.64
C SER A 252 11.19 9.27 -6.51
N ILE A 253 10.74 8.67 -5.40
CA ILE A 253 9.32 8.55 -5.07
C ILE A 253 8.74 9.93 -4.73
N SER A 254 9.43 10.73 -3.90
CA SER A 254 9.00 12.09 -3.55
C SER A 254 8.93 13.01 -4.77
N ALA A 255 9.86 12.88 -5.72
CA ALA A 255 9.85 13.64 -6.96
C ALA A 255 8.58 13.40 -7.79
N ALA A 256 8.00 12.20 -7.75
CA ALA A 256 6.75 11.89 -8.44
C ALA A 256 5.53 12.65 -7.88
N ALA A 257 5.57 13.10 -6.64
CA ALA A 257 4.48 13.84 -5.99
C ALA A 257 4.57 15.37 -6.17
N SER A 258 5.33 15.85 -7.14
CA SER A 258 5.51 17.29 -7.43
C SER A 258 4.30 17.97 -8.10
N GLY A 259 3.30 17.21 -8.52
CA GLY A 259 2.09 17.71 -9.16
C GLY A 259 1.05 18.26 -8.18
N VAL A 260 -0.10 18.67 -8.72
CA VAL A 260 -1.23 19.15 -7.92
C VAL A 260 -1.90 17.99 -7.18
N ILE A 261 -2.05 18.13 -5.88
CA ILE A 261 -2.83 17.22 -5.04
C ILE A 261 -4.21 17.85 -4.83
N PRO A 262 -5.31 17.19 -5.22
CA PRO A 262 -6.67 17.72 -5.04
C PRO A 262 -7.07 17.75 -3.56
N ALA A 263 -8.11 18.53 -3.25
CA ALA A 263 -8.56 18.74 -1.87
C ALA A 263 -8.96 17.43 -1.16
N ASP A 264 -9.51 16.47 -1.89
CA ASP A 264 -9.90 15.16 -1.39
C ASP A 264 -8.75 14.13 -1.37
N THR A 265 -7.54 14.56 -1.75
CA THR A 265 -6.29 13.77 -1.79
C THR A 265 -6.28 12.59 -2.77
N ARG A 266 -7.34 12.38 -3.56
CA ARG A 266 -7.45 11.28 -4.52
C ARG A 266 -6.72 11.63 -5.83
N CYS A 267 -5.49 11.21 -5.98
CA CYS A 267 -4.72 11.46 -7.20
C CYS A 267 -3.76 10.31 -7.51
N SER A 268 -3.49 10.12 -8.80
CA SER A 268 -2.43 9.25 -9.28
C SER A 268 -1.17 10.07 -9.53
N ILE A 269 -0.03 9.59 -9.04
CA ILE A 269 1.30 10.16 -9.27
C ILE A 269 2.17 9.26 -10.16
N THR A 270 1.57 8.25 -10.82
CA THR A 270 2.29 7.40 -11.78
C THR A 270 2.64 8.20 -13.04
N ASN A 271 3.76 7.89 -13.64
CA ASN A 271 4.29 8.53 -14.84
C ASN A 271 4.39 10.06 -14.73
N ALA A 272 4.79 10.58 -13.56
CA ALA A 272 4.94 12.01 -13.33
C ALA A 272 6.05 12.60 -14.23
N ASP A 273 5.75 13.76 -14.87
CA ASP A 273 6.74 14.52 -15.64
C ASP A 273 7.60 15.39 -14.71
N ALA A 274 8.45 14.72 -13.93
CA ALA A 274 9.37 15.38 -13.02
C ALA A 274 10.77 14.74 -13.10
N LYS A 275 11.81 15.58 -12.97
CA LYS A 275 13.20 15.12 -12.99
C LYS A 275 13.46 14.11 -11.88
N GLY A 276 14.04 12.97 -12.24
CA GLY A 276 14.38 11.91 -11.31
C GLY A 276 13.19 11.18 -10.69
N ALA A 277 11.95 11.45 -11.14
CA ALA A 277 10.76 10.78 -10.61
C ALA A 277 10.74 9.30 -11.00
N TYR A 278 10.50 8.42 -9.99
CA TYR A 278 10.27 7.00 -10.25
C TYR A 278 8.84 6.82 -10.82
N PRO A 279 8.68 6.20 -12.00
CA PRO A 279 7.43 6.30 -12.76
C PRO A 279 6.26 5.51 -12.17
N ILE A 280 6.51 4.51 -11.32
CA ILE A 280 5.43 3.73 -10.70
C ILE A 280 5.37 4.03 -9.19
N SER A 281 5.27 5.32 -8.87
CA SER A 281 5.09 5.81 -7.50
C SER A 281 3.62 6.04 -7.18
N THR A 282 3.27 5.89 -5.90
CA THR A 282 1.89 6.07 -5.43
C THR A 282 1.83 6.56 -4.00
N PHE A 283 0.73 7.23 -3.66
CA PHE A 283 0.24 7.28 -2.28
C PHE A 283 -0.41 5.96 -1.90
N THR A 284 -0.55 5.72 -0.61
CA THR A 284 -1.49 4.74 -0.05
C THR A 284 -2.34 5.45 0.99
N TRP A 285 -3.61 5.08 1.08
CA TRP A 285 -4.61 5.78 1.88
C TRP A 285 -5.21 4.90 2.95
N MET A 286 -5.53 5.49 4.09
CA MET A 286 -6.59 5.02 4.96
C MET A 286 -7.89 5.72 4.59
N ILE A 287 -8.96 4.93 4.45
CA ILE A 287 -10.29 5.38 4.09
C ILE A 287 -11.18 5.14 5.30
N ILE A 288 -11.87 6.19 5.76
CA ILE A 288 -12.82 6.14 6.87
C ILE A 288 -14.13 6.80 6.48
N TYR A 289 -15.23 6.43 7.15
CA TYR A 289 -16.47 7.17 7.01
C TYR A 289 -16.33 8.60 7.51
N LYS A 290 -16.99 9.55 6.84
CA LYS A 290 -17.03 10.94 7.26
C LYS A 290 -17.87 11.11 8.53
N GLU A 291 -19.01 10.40 8.62
CA GLU A 291 -19.82 10.29 9.83
C GLU A 291 -19.41 9.04 10.60
N GLN A 292 -19.01 9.21 11.85
CA GLN A 292 -18.44 8.14 12.67
C GLN A 292 -19.46 7.44 13.58
N ASN A 293 -20.68 7.99 13.75
CA ASN A 293 -21.74 7.28 14.45
C ASN A 293 -22.42 6.28 13.52
N TYR A 294 -21.91 5.05 13.50
CA TYR A 294 -22.47 3.91 12.75
C TYR A 294 -22.20 2.61 13.49
N SER A 295 -23.12 1.64 13.37
CA SER A 295 -22.95 0.26 13.91
C SER A 295 -22.54 0.21 15.38
N ASP A 296 -23.21 1.02 16.22
CA ASP A 296 -22.96 1.10 17.67
C ASP A 296 -21.52 1.55 18.04
N ARG A 297 -20.80 2.15 17.09
CA ARG A 297 -19.47 2.70 17.30
C ARG A 297 -19.51 3.84 18.30
N SER A 298 -18.65 3.81 19.30
CA SER A 298 -18.61 4.84 20.33
C SER A 298 -17.88 6.12 19.83
N LYS A 299 -18.09 7.21 20.52
CA LYS A 299 -17.36 8.47 20.28
C LYS A 299 -15.88 8.32 20.60
N GLU A 300 -15.55 7.52 21.58
CA GLU A 300 -14.17 7.19 21.98
C GLU A 300 -13.42 6.44 20.89
N GLN A 301 -14.08 5.48 20.23
CA GLN A 301 -13.52 4.80 19.04
C GLN A 301 -13.33 5.76 17.86
N ALA A 302 -14.29 6.67 17.64
CA ALA A 302 -14.15 7.71 16.62
C ALA A 302 -12.93 8.61 16.89
N LEU A 303 -12.77 9.08 18.13
CA LEU A 303 -11.59 9.86 18.55
C LEU A 303 -10.30 9.09 18.37
N ALA A 304 -10.24 7.83 18.81
CA ALA A 304 -9.07 6.97 18.65
C ALA A 304 -8.65 6.80 17.18
N THR A 305 -9.64 6.63 16.28
CA THR A 305 -9.37 6.54 14.83
C THR A 305 -8.76 7.83 14.28
N LEU A 306 -9.27 9.00 14.71
CA LEU A 306 -8.73 10.27 14.27
C LEU A 306 -7.35 10.54 14.89
N ASP A 307 -7.13 10.15 16.13
CA ASP A 307 -5.81 10.26 16.79
C ASP A 307 -4.76 9.39 16.10
N LEU A 308 -5.12 8.16 15.69
CA LEU A 308 -4.26 7.32 14.85
C LEU A 308 -3.88 8.03 13.54
N LEU A 309 -4.85 8.59 12.84
CA LEU A 309 -4.60 9.28 11.57
C LEU A 309 -3.78 10.56 11.77
N LYS A 310 -4.01 11.32 12.83
CA LYS A 310 -3.17 12.47 13.20
C LYS A 310 -1.74 12.03 13.50
N TYR A 311 -1.57 10.94 14.27
CA TYR A 311 -0.24 10.41 14.55
C TYR A 311 0.50 10.01 13.29
N ILE A 312 -0.16 9.29 12.36
CA ILE A 312 0.43 8.92 11.07
C ILE A 312 0.88 10.15 10.27
N LEU A 313 0.15 11.27 10.35
CA LEU A 313 0.50 12.52 9.67
C LEU A 313 1.58 13.33 10.40
N SER A 314 1.96 12.96 11.63
CA SER A 314 3.00 13.65 12.40
C SER A 314 4.39 13.47 11.79
N ASP A 315 5.30 14.36 12.08
CA ASP A 315 6.69 14.24 11.63
C ASP A 315 7.38 13.01 12.23
N GLU A 316 7.04 12.63 13.47
CA GLU A 316 7.53 11.40 14.10
C GLU A 316 7.19 10.16 13.27
N ALA A 317 5.92 9.95 12.96
CA ALA A 317 5.49 8.81 12.14
C ALA A 317 6.02 8.88 10.70
N GLN A 318 6.09 10.08 10.11
CA GLN A 318 6.61 10.24 8.75
C GLN A 318 8.12 9.98 8.65
N ASN A 319 8.89 10.16 9.72
CA ASN A 319 10.31 9.78 9.75
C ASN A 319 10.51 8.26 9.69
N ILE A 320 9.57 7.46 10.22
CA ILE A 320 9.59 5.99 10.15
C ILE A 320 9.56 5.51 8.68
N THR A 321 8.96 6.28 7.77
CA THR A 321 8.84 5.87 6.36
C THR A 321 10.19 5.51 5.73
N SER A 322 11.24 6.27 6.03
CA SER A 322 12.58 6.03 5.47
C SER A 322 13.24 4.75 6.03
N GLU A 323 12.93 4.36 7.25
CA GLU A 323 13.46 3.15 7.88
C GLU A 323 12.91 1.87 7.24
N VAL A 324 11.71 1.96 6.68
CA VAL A 324 11.00 0.84 6.05
C VAL A 324 10.85 0.99 4.53
N HIS A 325 11.70 1.82 3.91
CA HIS A 325 11.81 1.99 2.46
C HIS A 325 10.60 2.63 1.75
N TYR A 326 9.86 3.48 2.46
CA TYR A 326 8.84 4.36 1.88
C TYR A 326 9.36 5.80 1.80
N ALA A 327 8.54 6.68 1.25
CA ALA A 327 8.80 8.11 1.25
C ALA A 327 7.73 8.84 2.08
N PRO A 328 8.11 9.91 2.80
CA PRO A 328 7.18 10.70 3.58
C PRO A 328 6.23 11.49 2.68
N LEU A 329 5.07 11.82 3.23
CA LEU A 329 4.09 12.67 2.56
C LEU A 329 4.62 14.09 2.34
N PRO A 330 4.37 14.71 1.18
CA PRO A 330 4.64 16.11 0.99
C PRO A 330 3.78 16.97 1.93
N ALA A 331 4.31 18.13 2.33
CA ALA A 331 3.63 19.05 3.27
C ALA A 331 2.17 19.35 2.84
N LYS A 332 1.94 19.54 1.53
CA LYS A 332 0.59 19.80 1.01
C LYS A 332 -0.37 18.63 1.22
N ALA A 333 0.09 17.40 1.07
CA ALA A 333 -0.74 16.22 1.35
C ALA A 333 -1.12 16.16 2.85
N LYS A 334 -0.18 16.43 3.76
CA LYS A 334 -0.45 16.49 5.21
C LYS A 334 -1.46 17.59 5.56
N GLU A 335 -1.30 18.79 4.99
CA GLU A 335 -2.23 19.93 5.19
C GLU A 335 -3.66 19.59 4.76
N LEU A 336 -3.82 19.05 3.54
CA LEU A 336 -5.12 18.65 3.02
C LEU A 336 -5.73 17.51 3.83
N SER A 337 -4.92 16.55 4.25
CA SER A 337 -5.35 15.45 5.13
C SER A 337 -5.90 15.95 6.46
N MET A 338 -5.20 16.90 7.10
CA MET A 338 -5.69 17.52 8.34
C MET A 338 -7.00 18.28 8.13
N THR A 339 -7.16 18.94 6.98
CA THR A 339 -8.43 19.60 6.62
C THR A 339 -9.55 18.59 6.48
N ASN A 340 -9.29 17.45 5.81
CA ASN A 340 -10.25 16.37 5.64
C ASN A 340 -10.61 15.72 6.98
N LEU A 341 -9.65 15.50 7.89
CA LEU A 341 -9.91 14.96 9.23
C LEU A 341 -10.80 15.89 10.07
N LYS A 342 -10.63 17.21 9.97
CA LYS A 342 -11.51 18.19 10.65
C LYS A 342 -12.96 18.17 10.14
N SER A 343 -13.20 17.62 8.94
CA SER A 343 -14.56 17.47 8.39
C SER A 343 -15.30 16.23 8.88
N VAL A 344 -14.61 15.35 9.65
CA VAL A 344 -15.19 14.12 10.19
C VAL A 344 -16.07 14.44 11.39
N THR A 345 -17.27 13.84 11.39
CA THR A 345 -18.33 14.13 12.39
C THR A 345 -18.71 12.88 13.19
N TYR A 346 -19.28 13.12 14.37
CA TYR A 346 -19.98 12.16 15.19
C TYR A 346 -21.32 12.78 15.61
N ASP A 347 -22.45 12.19 15.23
CA ASP A 347 -23.78 12.79 15.36
C ASP A 347 -23.88 14.18 14.70
N GLY A 348 -23.22 14.36 13.55
CA GLY A 348 -23.20 15.63 12.81
C GLY A 348 -22.31 16.71 13.43
N VAL A 349 -21.67 16.45 14.56
CA VAL A 349 -20.76 17.38 15.25
C VAL A 349 -19.30 17.00 14.92
N ALA A 350 -18.46 17.99 14.58
CA ALA A 350 -17.04 17.74 14.30
C ALA A 350 -16.36 17.02 15.47
N VAL A 351 -15.63 15.94 15.19
CA VAL A 351 -14.91 15.16 16.21
C VAL A 351 -13.66 15.91 16.67
N LEU A 352 -12.95 16.56 15.74
CA LEU A 352 -11.80 17.41 16.03
C LEU A 352 -12.22 18.88 16.04
N GLN A 353 -11.82 19.59 17.08
CA GLN A 353 -12.00 21.05 17.21
C GLN A 353 -10.83 21.81 16.61
#